data_872868e65a472b801f6e5e7b31ec99ab
#
_entry.id   872868e65a472b801f6e5e7b31ec99ab
#
_cell.length_a   1.000
_cell.length_b   1.000
_cell.length_c   1.000
_cell.angle_alpha   90.00
_cell.angle_beta   90.00
_cell.angle_gamma   90.00
#
_symmetry.space_group_name_H-M   'P 1'
#
loop_
_entity.id
_entity.type
_entity.pdbx_description
1 polymer ?
#
loop_
_entity_poly.entity_id
_entity_poly.type
_entity_poly.pdbx_seq_one_letter_code
_entity_poly.pdbx_strand_id
1 'polypeptide(L)'
;RGTSFLKDKLGQRIFAAGMTITDDPHRPRGLGSAPFDDEGVANAAREIIADGVLTTWLLNSSSARQLGLATTGHAARGLAGPPGVSPSNLTFQPGEKDLAGLMRDAGTGLLVTSMFGPSLNANTGDWSVGCSGFWFENGEIAHPVSEITVAGNLLEIYPRITPGSDLEIRGASNAPSLLVDALAIAGR
;
A
#
# COMPACT_ATOMS: atom_id res chain seq x y z
N ARG A 1 -5.88 -7.08 -18.46
CA ARG A 1 -7.31 -7.46 -18.55
C ARG A 1 -8.26 -6.26 -18.53
N GLY A 2 -7.79 -5.03 -18.34
CA GLY A 2 -8.65 -3.83 -18.28
C GLY A 2 -9.60 -3.80 -17.08
N THR A 3 -9.28 -4.53 -16.01
CA THR A 3 -10.16 -4.76 -14.85
C THR A 3 -9.65 -4.10 -13.56
N SER A 4 -8.56 -3.33 -13.57
CA SER A 4 -8.10 -2.60 -12.39
C SER A 4 -8.79 -1.24 -12.28
N PHE A 5 -9.20 -0.84 -11.08
CA PHE A 5 -9.68 0.51 -10.80
C PHE A 5 -8.60 1.60 -11.07
N LEU A 6 -7.33 1.19 -11.15
CA LEU A 6 -6.20 2.06 -11.49
C LEU A 6 -5.84 2.04 -12.99
N LYS A 7 -6.51 1.26 -13.83
CA LYS A 7 -6.11 0.99 -15.23
C LYS A 7 -5.77 2.24 -16.06
N ASP A 8 -6.49 3.33 -15.83
CA ASP A 8 -6.36 4.60 -16.56
C ASP A 8 -5.62 5.67 -15.73
N LYS A 9 -4.91 5.28 -14.66
CA LYS A 9 -4.30 6.20 -13.69
C LYS A 9 -2.78 6.35 -13.84
N LEU A 10 -2.15 5.65 -14.78
CA LEU A 10 -0.72 5.82 -15.02
C LEU A 10 -0.41 7.27 -15.42
N GLY A 11 0.58 7.87 -14.76
CA GLY A 11 0.93 9.27 -14.92
C GLY A 11 -0.01 10.27 -14.21
N GLN A 12 -1.03 9.78 -13.50
CA GLN A 12 -1.96 10.62 -12.75
C GLN A 12 -1.62 10.63 -11.25
N ARG A 13 -1.92 11.75 -10.60
CA ARG A 13 -1.84 11.86 -9.14
C ARG A 13 -2.97 11.07 -8.51
N ILE A 14 -2.63 10.10 -7.66
CA ILE A 14 -3.58 9.26 -6.91
C ILE A 14 -3.39 9.36 -5.40
N PHE A 15 -2.25 9.88 -4.93
CA PHE A 15 -2.00 10.22 -3.54
C PHE A 15 -1.81 11.74 -3.38
N ALA A 16 -1.77 12.23 -2.15
CA ALA A 16 -1.38 13.60 -1.86
C ALA A 16 0.05 13.90 -2.37
N ALA A 17 0.36 15.17 -2.60
CA ALA A 17 1.73 15.61 -2.93
C ALA A 17 2.70 15.23 -1.80
N GLY A 18 3.95 14.93 -2.15
CA GLY A 18 4.99 14.49 -1.21
C GLY A 18 4.97 12.99 -0.90
N MET A 19 3.92 12.26 -1.31
CA MET A 19 3.81 10.83 -1.05
C MET A 19 4.68 10.02 -2.02
N THR A 20 5.52 9.15 -1.49
CA THR A 20 6.40 8.29 -2.30
C THR A 20 6.33 6.84 -1.82
N ILE A 21 6.21 5.92 -2.79
CA ILE A 21 6.28 4.48 -2.56
C ILE A 21 7.35 3.92 -3.50
N THR A 22 8.37 3.28 -2.91
CA THR A 22 9.49 2.72 -3.66
C THR A 22 9.49 1.21 -3.61
N ASP A 23 9.98 0.57 -4.66
CA ASP A 23 10.36 -0.84 -4.67
C ASP A 23 11.85 -0.97 -5.00
N ASP A 24 12.62 -1.60 -4.11
CA ASP A 24 14.08 -1.75 -4.27
C ASP A 24 14.48 -3.23 -4.19
N PRO A 25 14.69 -3.90 -5.35
CA PRO A 25 15.14 -5.28 -5.41
C PRO A 25 16.60 -5.47 -4.97
N HIS A 26 17.35 -4.39 -4.78
CA HIS A 26 18.77 -4.45 -4.44
C HIS A 26 19.08 -3.98 -3.02
N ARG A 27 18.05 -3.81 -2.18
CA ARG A 27 18.25 -3.46 -0.77
C ARG A 27 19.17 -4.48 -0.09
N PRO A 28 20.28 -4.06 0.54
CA PRO A 28 21.15 -4.97 1.28
C PRO A 28 20.37 -5.71 2.38
N ARG A 29 20.43 -7.05 2.37
CA ARG A 29 19.71 -7.94 3.30
C ARG A 29 18.19 -7.80 3.27
N GLY A 30 17.61 -7.23 2.21
CA GLY A 30 16.16 -7.16 2.04
C GLY A 30 15.58 -8.55 1.75
N LEU A 31 14.43 -8.88 2.36
CA LEU A 31 13.82 -10.21 2.23
C LEU A 31 13.33 -10.51 0.81
N GLY A 32 12.98 -9.48 0.04
CA GLY A 32 12.58 -9.59 -1.37
C GLY A 32 13.70 -9.26 -2.35
N SER A 33 14.96 -9.13 -1.88
CA SER A 33 16.06 -8.75 -2.77
C SER A 33 16.50 -9.89 -3.67
N ALA A 34 16.64 -9.59 -4.97
CA ALA A 34 17.12 -10.51 -6.00
C ALA A 34 17.76 -9.70 -7.14
N PRO A 35 18.77 -10.25 -7.85
CA PRO A 35 19.41 -9.56 -8.97
C PRO A 35 18.58 -9.57 -10.26
N PHE A 36 17.60 -10.45 -10.36
CA PHE A 36 16.68 -10.63 -11.48
C PHE A 36 15.36 -11.25 -10.96
N ASP A 37 14.31 -11.11 -11.75
CA ASP A 37 13.01 -11.70 -11.45
C ASP A 37 12.95 -13.21 -11.85
N ASP A 38 11.81 -13.86 -11.61
CA ASP A 38 11.63 -15.29 -11.90
C ASP A 38 11.47 -15.62 -13.40
N GLU A 39 11.54 -14.63 -14.28
CA GLU A 39 11.72 -14.80 -15.73
C GLU A 39 13.17 -14.54 -16.18
N GLY A 40 14.10 -14.27 -15.25
CA GLY A 40 15.49 -13.96 -15.53
C GLY A 40 15.72 -12.54 -16.06
N VAL A 41 14.74 -11.67 -15.90
CA VAL A 41 14.84 -10.26 -16.31
C VAL A 41 15.50 -9.45 -15.19
N ALA A 42 16.54 -8.66 -15.55
CA ALA A 42 17.16 -7.74 -14.60
C ALA A 42 16.14 -6.76 -14.05
N ASN A 43 16.11 -6.62 -12.74
CA ASN A 43 15.26 -5.69 -12.03
C ASN A 43 16.03 -4.43 -11.63
N ALA A 44 15.33 -3.39 -11.20
CA ALA A 44 15.92 -2.14 -10.76
C ALA A 44 15.00 -1.44 -9.73
N ALA A 45 15.60 -0.66 -8.86
CA ALA A 45 14.86 0.19 -7.93
C ALA A 45 13.95 1.17 -8.70
N ARG A 46 12.73 1.35 -8.21
CA ARG A 46 11.69 2.18 -8.82
C ARG A 46 10.89 2.92 -7.78
N GLU A 47 10.47 4.11 -8.11
CA GLU A 47 9.36 4.78 -7.43
C GLU A 47 8.07 4.33 -8.11
N ILE A 48 7.22 3.60 -7.41
CA ILE A 48 5.90 3.19 -7.90
C ILE A 48 4.95 4.39 -7.83
N ILE A 49 5.07 5.13 -6.74
CA ILE A 49 4.46 6.43 -6.55
C ILE A 49 5.58 7.44 -6.32
N ALA A 50 5.64 8.49 -7.12
CA ALA A 50 6.55 9.62 -6.98
C ALA A 50 5.74 10.91 -6.79
N ASP A 51 5.94 11.59 -5.67
CA ASP A 51 5.20 12.82 -5.34
C ASP A 51 3.66 12.66 -5.53
N GLY A 52 3.11 11.52 -5.12
CA GLY A 52 1.68 11.20 -5.25
C GLY A 52 1.24 10.74 -6.65
N VAL A 53 2.12 10.73 -7.64
CA VAL A 53 1.82 10.31 -9.03
C VAL A 53 2.14 8.82 -9.22
N LEU A 54 1.23 8.07 -9.82
CA LEU A 54 1.48 6.69 -10.23
C LEU A 54 2.41 6.68 -11.46
N THR A 55 3.65 6.28 -11.29
CA THR A 55 4.71 6.39 -12.31
C THR A 55 4.88 5.13 -13.14
N THR A 56 4.54 3.97 -12.57
CA THR A 56 4.77 2.68 -13.22
C THR A 56 3.82 1.61 -12.72
N TRP A 57 3.69 0.54 -13.50
CA TRP A 57 3.10 -0.73 -13.09
C TRP A 57 4.20 -1.70 -12.69
N LEU A 58 3.88 -2.66 -11.82
CA LEU A 58 4.67 -3.86 -11.64
C LEU A 58 4.26 -4.86 -12.73
N LEU A 59 5.19 -5.24 -13.61
CA LEU A 59 4.89 -6.05 -14.80
C LEU A 59 5.86 -7.24 -14.92
N ASN A 60 5.30 -8.40 -15.24
CA ASN A 60 6.03 -9.51 -15.85
C ASN A 60 6.01 -9.38 -17.39
N SER A 61 6.68 -10.25 -18.11
CA SER A 61 6.76 -10.21 -19.58
C SER A 61 5.40 -10.36 -20.25
N SER A 62 4.51 -11.17 -19.68
CA SER A 62 3.17 -11.40 -20.25
C SER A 62 2.28 -10.16 -20.12
N SER A 63 2.20 -9.57 -18.93
CA SER A 63 1.41 -8.37 -18.69
C SER A 63 1.97 -7.15 -19.44
N ALA A 64 3.30 -7.04 -19.53
CA ALA A 64 3.95 -5.98 -20.31
C ALA A 64 3.55 -6.05 -21.80
N ARG A 65 3.65 -7.24 -22.42
CA ARG A 65 3.20 -7.42 -23.83
C ARG A 65 1.72 -7.10 -24.02
N GLN A 66 0.87 -7.50 -23.07
CA GLN A 66 -0.58 -7.22 -23.15
C GLN A 66 -0.89 -5.71 -23.11
N LEU A 67 -0.06 -4.94 -22.42
CA LEU A 67 -0.22 -3.48 -22.29
C LEU A 67 0.58 -2.68 -23.33
N GLY A 68 1.38 -3.34 -24.18
CA GLY A 68 2.29 -2.66 -25.10
C GLY A 68 3.45 -1.94 -24.40
N LEU A 69 3.83 -2.41 -23.21
CA LEU A 69 4.89 -1.86 -22.38
C LEU A 69 6.10 -2.80 -22.26
N ALA A 70 7.20 -2.33 -21.70
CA ALA A 70 8.32 -3.16 -21.29
C ALA A 70 8.06 -3.78 -19.91
N THR A 71 8.56 -5.01 -19.68
CA THR A 71 8.54 -5.61 -18.35
C THR A 71 9.34 -4.78 -17.36
N THR A 72 8.93 -4.82 -16.10
CA THR A 72 9.61 -4.08 -15.02
C THR A 72 10.46 -4.99 -14.13
N GLY A 73 10.62 -6.28 -14.50
CA GLY A 73 11.39 -7.23 -13.71
C GLY A 73 10.71 -7.62 -12.39
N HIS A 74 9.41 -7.83 -12.41
CA HIS A 74 8.61 -8.17 -11.22
C HIS A 74 7.86 -9.50 -11.37
N ALA A 75 8.33 -10.37 -12.27
CA ALA A 75 7.77 -11.70 -12.38
C ALA A 75 8.01 -12.49 -11.08
N ALA A 76 6.97 -13.12 -10.57
CA ALA A 76 7.04 -14.00 -9.40
C ALA A 76 6.37 -15.33 -9.73
N ARG A 77 7.11 -16.43 -9.55
CA ARG A 77 6.66 -17.78 -9.89
C ARG A 77 6.40 -18.61 -8.64
N GLY A 78 5.24 -19.21 -8.58
CA GLY A 78 4.97 -20.28 -7.63
C GLY A 78 5.45 -21.64 -8.14
N LEU A 79 5.19 -22.71 -7.38
CA LEU A 79 5.55 -24.09 -7.74
C LEU A 79 4.83 -24.58 -8.99
N ALA A 80 3.66 -24.06 -9.32
CA ALA A 80 2.86 -24.43 -10.48
C ALA A 80 2.19 -23.20 -11.08
N GLY A 81 1.99 -23.22 -12.41
CA GLY A 81 1.32 -22.17 -13.16
C GLY A 81 2.25 -21.10 -13.76
N PRO A 82 1.70 -20.17 -14.54
CA PRO A 82 2.45 -19.07 -15.13
C PRO A 82 2.91 -18.07 -14.06
N PRO A 83 4.01 -17.32 -14.31
CA PRO A 83 4.45 -16.27 -13.39
C PRO A 83 3.37 -15.23 -13.15
N GLY A 84 3.14 -14.88 -11.87
CA GLY A 84 2.40 -13.70 -11.47
C GLY A 84 3.29 -12.46 -11.42
N VAL A 85 2.88 -11.47 -10.63
CA VAL A 85 3.64 -10.25 -10.37
C VAL A 85 3.68 -10.00 -8.87
N SER A 86 4.86 -9.67 -8.36
CA SER A 86 5.07 -9.32 -6.95
C SER A 86 6.09 -8.18 -6.82
N PRO A 87 5.93 -7.29 -5.84
CA PRO A 87 6.99 -6.36 -5.48
C PRO A 87 8.20 -7.12 -4.88
N SER A 88 9.35 -6.44 -4.88
CA SER A 88 10.57 -6.91 -4.21
C SER A 88 10.63 -6.42 -2.76
N ASN A 89 11.15 -5.22 -2.52
CA ASN A 89 11.14 -4.59 -1.19
C ASN A 89 10.37 -3.28 -1.26
N LEU A 90 9.05 -3.38 -1.15
CA LEU A 90 8.14 -2.23 -1.21
C LEU A 90 8.23 -1.43 0.08
N THR A 91 8.38 -0.12 -0.06
CA THR A 91 8.45 0.79 1.08
C THR A 91 7.58 2.02 0.84
N PHE A 92 6.64 2.23 1.72
CA PHE A 92 5.91 3.48 1.84
C PHE A 92 6.79 4.44 2.65
N GLN A 93 7.19 5.57 2.05
CA GLN A 93 8.12 6.49 2.69
C GLN A 93 7.46 7.17 3.91
N PRO A 94 8.23 7.37 5.00
CA PRO A 94 7.71 7.97 6.22
C PRO A 94 7.37 9.45 6.03
N GLY A 95 6.44 9.93 6.84
CA GLY A 95 6.15 11.34 7.02
C GLY A 95 6.94 11.96 8.17
N GLU A 96 6.47 13.11 8.66
CA GLU A 96 7.18 13.90 9.68
C GLU A 96 6.67 13.65 11.11
N LYS A 97 5.38 13.32 11.27
CA LYS A 97 4.71 13.20 12.57
C LYS A 97 4.77 11.78 13.10
N ASP A 98 5.06 11.62 14.37
CA ASP A 98 4.92 10.34 15.06
C ASP A 98 3.44 9.92 15.21
N LEU A 99 3.19 8.69 15.64
CA LEU A 99 1.85 8.17 15.84
C LEU A 99 1.01 9.07 16.78
N ALA A 100 1.61 9.55 17.87
CA ALA A 100 0.92 10.42 18.81
C ALA A 100 0.54 11.78 18.17
N GLY A 101 1.39 12.30 17.28
CA GLY A 101 1.12 13.49 16.49
C GLY A 101 -0.03 13.29 15.53
N LEU A 102 -0.07 12.15 14.83
CA LEU A 102 -1.19 11.79 13.94
C LEU A 102 -2.51 11.66 14.72
N MET A 103 -2.50 11.02 15.89
CA MET A 103 -3.69 10.90 16.74
C MET A 103 -4.18 12.27 17.24
N ARG A 104 -3.27 13.19 17.62
CA ARG A 104 -3.65 14.56 18.00
C ARG A 104 -4.28 15.34 16.84
N ASP A 105 -3.74 15.20 15.62
CA ASP A 105 -4.31 15.84 14.43
C ASP A 105 -5.71 15.31 14.11
N ALA A 106 -5.93 14.01 14.24
CA ALA A 106 -7.23 13.38 14.03
C ALA A 106 -8.24 13.74 15.13
N GLY A 107 -7.78 14.03 16.34
CA GLY A 107 -8.61 14.32 17.51
C GLY A 107 -9.33 13.08 18.05
N THR A 108 -10.23 12.48 17.28
CA THR A 108 -11.01 11.28 17.65
C THR A 108 -10.98 10.28 16.50
N GLY A 109 -10.80 9.00 16.82
CA GLY A 109 -10.75 7.97 15.80
C GLY A 109 -10.44 6.57 16.32
N LEU A 110 -10.10 5.70 15.39
CA LEU A 110 -9.76 4.30 15.64
C LEU A 110 -8.28 4.04 15.32
N LEU A 111 -7.50 3.68 16.32
CA LEU A 111 -6.16 3.12 16.12
C LEU A 111 -6.28 1.62 15.86
N VAL A 112 -6.11 1.22 14.60
CA VAL A 112 -6.17 -0.18 14.19
C VAL A 112 -4.84 -0.86 14.50
N THR A 113 -4.87 -1.95 15.26
CA THR A 113 -3.68 -2.75 15.59
C THR A 113 -3.69 -4.13 14.95
N SER A 114 -4.84 -4.60 14.49
CA SER A 114 -4.99 -5.87 13.81
C SER A 114 -6.07 -5.78 12.73
N MET A 115 -5.83 -6.43 11.59
CA MET A 115 -6.76 -6.52 10.47
C MET A 115 -6.99 -7.98 10.09
N PHE A 116 -8.22 -8.31 9.71
CA PHE A 116 -8.62 -9.66 9.29
C PHE A 116 -9.71 -9.61 8.22
N GLY A 117 -9.71 -10.61 7.34
CA GLY A 117 -10.73 -10.76 6.30
C GLY A 117 -10.83 -9.57 5.32
N PRO A 118 -9.72 -9.03 4.78
CA PRO A 118 -9.81 -7.92 3.85
C PRO A 118 -10.56 -8.34 2.58
N SER A 119 -11.44 -7.47 2.09
CA SER A 119 -12.15 -7.60 0.82
C SER A 119 -11.83 -6.41 -0.07
N LEU A 120 -11.47 -6.68 -1.31
CA LEU A 120 -11.18 -5.66 -2.33
C LEU A 120 -11.87 -6.02 -3.64
N ASN A 121 -12.71 -5.13 -4.13
CA ASN A 121 -13.17 -5.18 -5.51
C ASN A 121 -12.13 -4.48 -6.42
N ALA A 122 -11.33 -5.28 -7.10
CA ALA A 122 -10.25 -4.76 -7.96
C ALA A 122 -10.75 -3.92 -9.16
N ASN A 123 -12.04 -4.01 -9.53
CA ASN A 123 -12.60 -3.23 -10.63
C ASN A 123 -13.03 -1.83 -10.21
N THR A 124 -13.57 -1.69 -8.99
CA THR A 124 -14.14 -0.43 -8.48
C THR A 124 -13.26 0.26 -7.46
N GLY A 125 -12.38 -0.47 -6.78
CA GLY A 125 -11.58 0.02 -5.66
C GLY A 125 -12.31 -0.01 -4.32
N ASP A 126 -13.51 -0.56 -4.24
CA ASP A 126 -14.22 -0.71 -2.97
C ASP A 126 -13.49 -1.71 -2.09
N TRP A 127 -13.24 -1.29 -0.86
CA TRP A 127 -12.45 -2.02 0.11
C TRP A 127 -13.12 -2.02 1.48
N SER A 128 -12.99 -3.14 2.16
CA SER A 128 -13.40 -3.28 3.56
C SER A 128 -12.51 -4.26 4.30
N VAL A 129 -12.39 -4.09 5.61
CA VAL A 129 -11.60 -4.98 6.46
C VAL A 129 -12.20 -5.04 7.86
N GLY A 130 -12.26 -6.24 8.43
CA GLY A 130 -12.49 -6.43 9.86
C GLY A 130 -11.24 -6.02 10.63
N CYS A 131 -11.41 -5.36 11.77
CA CYS A 131 -10.27 -4.92 12.57
C CYS A 131 -10.57 -4.90 14.07
N SER A 132 -9.50 -4.83 14.84
CA SER A 132 -9.51 -4.53 16.27
C SER A 132 -8.41 -3.51 16.59
N GLY A 133 -8.55 -2.84 17.72
CA GLY A 133 -7.61 -1.82 18.13
C GLY A 133 -8.11 -1.01 19.31
N PHE A 134 -7.89 0.28 19.27
CA PHE A 134 -8.26 1.19 20.34
C PHE A 134 -9.01 2.39 19.78
N TRP A 135 -10.12 2.71 20.41
CA TRP A 135 -10.75 4.02 20.23
C TRP A 135 -9.93 5.08 20.95
N PHE A 136 -9.70 6.21 20.30
CA PHE A 136 -9.01 7.34 20.91
C PHE A 136 -9.85 8.61 20.83
N GLU A 137 -9.72 9.48 21.83
CA GLU A 137 -10.39 10.76 21.95
C GLU A 137 -9.38 11.82 22.39
N ASN A 138 -9.48 13.01 21.80
CA ASN A 138 -8.53 14.11 22.06
C ASN A 138 -7.05 13.71 21.84
N GLY A 139 -6.80 12.77 20.95
CA GLY A 139 -5.46 12.24 20.67
C GLY A 139 -4.93 11.22 21.68
N GLU A 140 -5.75 10.77 22.63
CA GLU A 140 -5.38 9.82 23.69
C GLU A 140 -6.23 8.53 23.60
N ILE A 141 -5.62 7.38 23.91
CA ILE A 141 -6.31 6.09 23.93
C ILE A 141 -7.40 6.12 25.01
N ALA A 142 -8.64 5.84 24.61
CA ALA A 142 -9.81 5.81 25.51
C ALA A 142 -10.16 4.37 25.94
N HIS A 143 -10.40 3.46 25.00
CA HIS A 143 -10.76 2.08 25.30
C HIS A 143 -10.46 1.13 24.13
N PRO A 144 -10.26 -0.19 24.39
CA PRO A 144 -10.09 -1.16 23.33
C PRO A 144 -11.41 -1.41 22.59
N VAL A 145 -11.31 -1.73 21.30
CA VAL A 145 -12.45 -2.11 20.45
C VAL A 145 -12.12 -3.33 19.62
N SER A 146 -13.13 -4.15 19.35
CA SER A 146 -13.03 -5.34 18.51
C SER A 146 -14.28 -5.48 17.63
N GLU A 147 -14.21 -6.42 16.66
CA GLU A 147 -15.34 -6.68 15.75
C GLU A 147 -15.83 -5.44 14.99
N ILE A 148 -14.89 -4.53 14.70
CA ILE A 148 -15.12 -3.33 13.91
C ILE A 148 -14.87 -3.64 12.44
N THR A 149 -15.69 -3.10 11.55
CA THR A 149 -15.44 -3.09 10.11
C THR A 149 -15.11 -1.68 9.67
N VAL A 150 -14.02 -1.52 8.95
CA VAL A 150 -13.64 -0.26 8.29
C VAL A 150 -13.80 -0.45 6.78
N ALA A 151 -14.39 0.53 6.11
CA ALA A 151 -14.66 0.44 4.68
C ALA A 151 -14.52 1.79 3.97
N GLY A 152 -14.26 1.74 2.66
CA GLY A 152 -14.20 2.89 1.78
C GLY A 152 -13.79 2.53 0.36
N ASN A 153 -13.65 3.53 -0.50
CA ASN A 153 -13.12 3.34 -1.85
C ASN A 153 -11.66 3.80 -1.89
N LEU A 154 -10.76 2.97 -2.41
CA LEU A 154 -9.32 3.24 -2.41
C LEU A 154 -8.94 4.50 -3.20
N LEU A 155 -9.68 4.87 -4.27
CA LEU A 155 -9.44 6.12 -4.99
C LEU A 155 -9.76 7.37 -4.16
N GLU A 156 -10.66 7.24 -3.18
CA GLU A 156 -10.98 8.32 -2.23
C GLU A 156 -10.06 8.28 -1.00
N ILE A 157 -9.59 7.09 -0.62
CA ILE A 157 -8.70 6.88 0.52
C ILE A 157 -7.29 7.41 0.23
N TYR A 158 -6.71 7.05 -0.91
CA TYR A 158 -5.31 7.37 -1.25
C TYR A 158 -4.95 8.86 -1.13
N PRO A 159 -5.75 9.82 -1.63
CA PRO A 159 -5.45 11.24 -1.48
C PRO A 159 -5.51 11.77 -0.04
N ARG A 160 -6.15 11.02 0.87
CA ARG A 160 -6.36 11.40 2.28
C ARG A 160 -5.40 10.73 3.25
N ILE A 161 -4.46 9.94 2.74
CA ILE A 161 -3.45 9.28 3.57
C ILE A 161 -2.40 10.29 4.03
N THR A 162 -2.11 10.30 5.32
CA THR A 162 -0.98 11.00 5.93
C THR A 162 -0.07 9.98 6.61
N PRO A 163 1.19 9.81 6.17
CA PRO A 163 2.11 8.85 6.78
C PRO A 163 2.71 9.38 8.07
N GLY A 164 2.97 8.48 8.99
CA GLY A 164 3.76 8.72 10.19
C GLY A 164 5.26 8.63 9.94
N SER A 165 6.04 9.00 10.95
CA SER A 165 7.52 8.93 10.92
C SER A 165 8.07 7.60 11.45
N ASP A 166 7.22 6.70 11.91
CA ASP A 166 7.52 5.46 12.63
C ASP A 166 7.78 4.25 11.72
N LEU A 167 8.32 4.49 10.52
CA LEU A 167 8.66 3.41 9.58
C LEU A 167 9.70 2.48 10.18
N GLU A 168 9.35 1.20 10.27
CA GLU A 168 10.26 0.12 10.60
C GLU A 168 10.36 -0.89 9.46
N ILE A 169 11.58 -1.30 9.13
CA ILE A 169 11.81 -2.32 8.12
C ILE A 169 11.74 -3.71 8.78
N ARG A 170 10.63 -4.41 8.57
CA ARG A 170 10.37 -5.73 9.16
C ARG A 170 10.24 -6.85 8.13
N GLY A 171 9.89 -6.52 6.90
CA GLY A 171 9.58 -7.48 5.84
C GLY A 171 9.97 -6.99 4.45
N ALA A 172 9.46 -7.66 3.43
CA ALA A 172 9.57 -7.23 2.05
C ALA A 172 8.64 -6.01 1.75
N SER A 173 7.52 -5.88 2.46
CA SER A 173 6.63 -4.72 2.35
C SER A 173 6.56 -4.00 3.69
N ASN A 174 6.83 -2.71 3.70
CA ASN A 174 6.91 -1.90 4.91
C ASN A 174 6.20 -0.57 4.72
N ALA A 175 5.48 -0.16 5.75
CA ALA A 175 4.83 1.14 5.84
C ALA A 175 4.92 1.66 7.28
N PRO A 176 4.95 2.99 7.47
CA PRO A 176 4.73 3.59 8.78
C PRO A 176 3.26 3.50 9.18
N SER A 177 2.89 4.02 10.33
CA SER A 177 1.49 4.31 10.65
C SER A 177 0.90 5.24 9.61
N LEU A 178 -0.33 4.96 9.18
CA LEU A 178 -1.04 5.75 8.17
C LEU A 178 -2.32 6.31 8.79
N LEU A 179 -2.45 7.61 8.86
CA LEU A 179 -3.71 8.27 9.19
C LEU A 179 -4.55 8.38 7.91
N VAL A 180 -5.80 7.96 7.99
CA VAL A 180 -6.79 8.11 6.92
C VAL A 180 -8.01 8.81 7.49
N ASP A 181 -8.35 9.96 6.94
CA ASP A 181 -9.52 10.71 7.35
C ASP A 181 -10.82 10.13 6.77
N ALA A 182 -11.91 10.24 7.53
CA ALA A 182 -13.29 9.98 7.11
C ALA A 182 -13.55 8.61 6.46
N LEU A 183 -13.10 7.51 7.08
CA LEU A 183 -13.52 6.16 6.70
C LEU A 183 -14.87 5.80 7.32
N ALA A 184 -15.65 4.96 6.63
CA ALA A 184 -16.84 4.36 7.23
C ALA A 184 -16.40 3.32 8.28
N ILE A 185 -16.92 3.46 9.50
CA ILE A 185 -16.66 2.54 10.60
C ILE A 185 -18.01 1.96 11.04
N ALA A 186 -18.11 0.63 11.11
CA ALA A 186 -19.27 -0.10 11.58
C ALA A 186 -18.84 -1.14 12.62
N GLY A 187 -19.65 -1.30 13.66
CA GLY A 187 -19.41 -2.22 14.77
C GLY A 187 -20.04 -1.68 16.06
N ARG A 188 -19.91 -2.44 17.15
CA ARG A 188 -20.42 -2.05 18.48
C ARG A 188 -19.28 -1.76 19.42
#